data_d77d91571255f823d9cc5cf9f4db7058
#
_entry.id   d77d91571255f823d9cc5cf9f4db7058
#
_cell.length_a   1.000
_cell.length_b   1.000
_cell.length_c   1.000
_cell.angle_alpha   90.00
_cell.angle_beta   90.00
_cell.angle_gamma   90.00
#
_symmetry.space_group_name_H-M   'P 1'
#
loop_
_entity.id
_entity.type
_entity.pdbx_description
1 polymer ?
#
loop_
_entity_poly.entity_id
_entity_poly.type
_entity_poly.pdbx_seq_one_letter_code
_entity_poly.pdbx_strand_id
1 'polypeptide(L)'
;MRYPITPEFMYSLPLPLIYLFQRLEEQILEDICSRVAMTGEMTETAIEHIRSLQRRGYDYKKINEYIRKTLKLTQSEFDTVWNKAVQRNQQYFDTLIDDNLILGENNFNADLFMREINAIEMQTLGELTNITRSMGFAYRAPDGMVKVDDIGRMYQRVLDDALMRVESGQSYNVAIRDATKMLTDSGLQYVDYETGWHNRVDVAARRAVMTGVTQLSRQYTEQTATLLDTPYREVTAHRGARDGEGKTPWASHKKWQGRVYSVRTGDIYPSIYEVCGLDEVDGLCGANCRHMYHIWIEGVSERTYTDEELENIDPPPFEFEGKQYTFYEATQKQRQVEASLRKVKRELIAAKGRGDDEEYTTKAVRYRRLNEEYEAFSKAAGLRPQYERGNIAEFGPKEAREAKKAANK
;
A
#
# COMPACT_ATOMS: atom_id res chain seq x y z
N MET A 1 11.68 26.33 -2.91
CA MET A 1 11.42 24.85 -2.80
C MET A 1 11.90 24.25 -4.13
N ARG A 2 12.81 23.24 -4.12
CA ARG A 2 13.39 22.73 -5.39
C ARG A 2 12.38 22.00 -6.28
N TYR A 3 11.40 21.31 -5.68
CA TYR A 3 10.27 20.67 -6.39
C TYR A 3 9.09 20.43 -5.44
N PRO A 4 7.85 20.34 -5.96
CA PRO A 4 6.65 20.36 -5.12
C PRO A 4 6.44 19.06 -4.34
N ILE A 5 6.68 17.94 -5.00
CA ILE A 5 6.43 16.59 -4.46
C ILE A 5 7.75 15.83 -4.35
N THR A 6 8.23 15.64 -3.12
CA THR A 6 9.42 14.81 -2.87
C THR A 6 9.02 13.33 -2.76
N PRO A 7 9.95 12.39 -2.99
CA PRO A 7 9.68 10.96 -2.77
C PRO A 7 9.21 10.63 -1.35
N GLU A 8 9.70 11.34 -0.32
CA GLU A 8 9.30 11.17 1.08
C GLU A 8 7.88 11.68 1.31
N PHE A 9 7.52 12.81 0.71
CA PHE A 9 6.17 13.34 0.80
C PHE A 9 5.17 12.43 0.10
N MET A 10 5.47 11.97 -1.13
CA MET A 10 4.68 10.99 -1.86
C MET A 10 4.46 9.71 -1.04
N TYR A 11 5.48 9.28 -0.30
CA TYR A 11 5.40 8.12 0.55
C TYR A 11 4.42 8.29 1.72
N SER A 12 4.40 9.47 2.35
CA SER A 12 3.59 9.75 3.54
C SER A 12 2.12 10.04 3.25
N LEU A 13 1.83 10.57 2.06
CA LEU A 13 0.49 11.02 1.67
C LEU A 13 -0.61 9.97 1.83
N PRO A 14 -0.47 8.71 1.37
CA PRO A 14 -1.55 7.72 1.45
C PRO A 14 -1.72 7.08 2.84
N LEU A 15 -0.85 7.35 3.81
CA LEU A 15 -0.87 6.68 5.12
C LEU A 15 -2.20 6.79 5.87
N PRO A 16 -2.87 7.95 5.95
CA PRO A 16 -4.16 8.05 6.64
C PRO A 16 -5.22 7.11 6.05
N LEU A 17 -5.31 7.06 4.72
CA LEU A 17 -6.24 6.18 4.01
C LEU A 17 -5.88 4.70 4.18
N ILE A 18 -4.60 4.35 4.16
CA ILE A 18 -4.12 2.99 4.44
C ILE A 18 -4.58 2.54 5.84
N TYR A 19 -4.44 3.40 6.86
CA TYR A 19 -4.90 3.10 8.22
C TYR A 19 -6.41 2.88 8.31
N LEU A 20 -7.22 3.65 7.59
CA LEU A 20 -8.66 3.44 7.55
C LEU A 20 -9.03 2.05 7.02
N PHE A 21 -8.42 1.63 5.92
CA PHE A 21 -8.69 0.31 5.32
C PHE A 21 -8.14 -0.84 6.17
N GLN A 22 -6.99 -0.66 6.82
CA GLN A 22 -6.47 -1.65 7.77
C GLN A 22 -7.40 -1.81 8.96
N ARG A 23 -7.89 -0.72 9.52
CA ARG A 23 -8.85 -0.75 10.63
C ARG A 23 -10.15 -1.47 10.24
N LEU A 24 -10.65 -1.22 9.03
CA LEU A 24 -11.81 -1.92 8.51
C LEU A 24 -11.57 -3.43 8.43
N GLU A 25 -10.42 -3.85 7.85
CA GLU A 25 -10.02 -5.26 7.78
C GLU A 25 -10.03 -5.94 9.15
N GLU A 26 -9.44 -5.30 10.12
CA GLU A 26 -9.29 -5.85 11.48
C GLU A 26 -10.61 -5.95 12.22
N GLN A 27 -11.48 -4.94 12.10
CA GLN A 27 -12.82 -4.98 12.66
C GLN A 27 -13.67 -6.11 12.07
N ILE A 28 -13.57 -6.32 10.74
CA ILE A 28 -14.27 -7.43 10.08
C ILE A 28 -13.70 -8.78 10.54
N LEU A 29 -12.37 -8.92 10.60
CA LEU A 29 -11.70 -10.13 11.03
C LEU A 29 -12.07 -10.49 12.47
N GLU A 30 -12.01 -9.54 13.39
CA GLU A 30 -12.35 -9.73 14.81
C GLU A 30 -13.84 -10.12 14.96
N ASP A 31 -14.74 -9.43 14.25
CA ASP A 31 -16.17 -9.72 14.29
C ASP A 31 -16.49 -11.14 13.81
N ILE A 32 -15.91 -11.57 12.68
CA ILE A 32 -16.09 -12.93 12.16
C ILE A 32 -15.51 -13.96 13.15
N CYS A 33 -14.26 -13.79 13.58
CA CYS A 33 -13.60 -14.74 14.49
C CYS A 33 -14.33 -14.86 15.83
N SER A 34 -14.79 -13.75 16.41
CA SER A 34 -15.54 -13.74 17.67
C SER A 34 -16.88 -14.44 17.53
N ARG A 35 -17.62 -14.22 16.45
CA ARG A 35 -18.91 -14.88 16.21
C ARG A 35 -18.79 -16.38 15.98
N VAL A 36 -17.78 -16.80 15.23
CA VAL A 36 -17.51 -18.24 15.01
C VAL A 36 -17.08 -18.92 16.31
N ALA A 37 -16.42 -18.20 17.22
CA ALA A 37 -15.93 -18.73 18.50
C ALA A 37 -16.93 -18.61 19.68
N MET A 38 -18.03 -17.85 19.58
CA MET A 38 -19.00 -17.59 20.66
C MET A 38 -19.73 -18.81 21.22
N THR A 39 -19.09 -19.93 21.26
CA THR A 39 -19.63 -21.27 21.43
C THR A 39 -19.26 -21.94 22.75
N GLY A 40 -18.38 -21.34 23.53
CA GLY A 40 -17.87 -21.96 24.75
C GLY A 40 -18.91 -22.21 25.85
N GLU A 41 -20.13 -21.68 25.73
CA GLU A 41 -21.18 -21.79 26.75
C GLU A 41 -22.43 -22.59 26.33
N MET A 42 -22.42 -23.16 25.10
CA MET A 42 -23.59 -23.92 24.63
C MET A 42 -23.42 -25.42 24.87
N THR A 43 -24.49 -26.05 25.38
CA THR A 43 -24.63 -27.48 25.62
C THR A 43 -24.83 -28.32 24.33
N GLU A 44 -24.83 -27.69 23.18
CA GLU A 44 -24.98 -28.35 21.89
C GLU A 44 -23.66 -29.01 21.44
N THR A 45 -23.77 -30.07 20.64
CA THR A 45 -22.59 -30.64 19.99
C THR A 45 -21.94 -29.64 19.03
N ALA A 46 -20.64 -29.77 18.78
CA ALA A 46 -19.92 -28.88 17.85
C ALA A 46 -20.61 -28.77 16.49
N ILE A 47 -21.12 -29.89 15.97
CA ILE A 47 -21.86 -29.96 14.69
C ILE A 47 -23.17 -29.16 14.76
N GLU A 48 -23.99 -29.39 15.79
CA GLU A 48 -25.28 -28.69 15.98
C GLU A 48 -25.06 -27.19 16.14
N HIS A 49 -23.98 -26.82 16.83
CA HIS A 49 -23.64 -25.43 16.99
C HIS A 49 -23.29 -24.74 15.66
N ILE A 50 -22.40 -25.30 14.85
CA ILE A 50 -22.04 -24.76 13.54
C ILE A 50 -23.27 -24.71 12.62
N ARG A 51 -24.12 -25.73 12.62
CA ARG A 51 -25.39 -25.74 11.90
C ARG A 51 -26.37 -24.67 12.40
N SER A 52 -26.37 -24.37 13.70
CA SER A 52 -27.15 -23.27 14.26
C SER A 52 -26.67 -21.91 13.76
N LEU A 53 -25.35 -21.69 13.70
CA LEU A 53 -24.77 -20.48 13.11
C LEU A 53 -25.11 -20.34 11.61
N GLN A 54 -25.03 -21.41 10.85
CA GLN A 54 -25.43 -21.42 9.43
C GLN A 54 -26.92 -21.07 9.24
N ARG A 55 -27.82 -21.64 10.08
CA ARG A 55 -29.28 -21.37 10.00
C ARG A 55 -29.66 -19.96 10.40
N ARG A 56 -29.00 -19.36 11.38
CA ARG A 56 -29.26 -17.98 11.81
C ARG A 56 -28.86 -16.94 10.78
N GLY A 57 -28.06 -17.37 9.81
CA GLY A 57 -27.45 -16.47 8.84
C GLY A 57 -26.45 -15.52 9.51
N TYR A 58 -25.81 -14.75 8.68
CA TYR A 58 -24.84 -13.76 9.15
C TYR A 58 -25.50 -12.37 9.23
N ASP A 59 -25.48 -11.73 10.41
CA ASP A 59 -25.95 -10.35 10.56
C ASP A 59 -24.89 -9.37 10.06
N TYR A 60 -25.06 -8.92 8.82
CA TYR A 60 -24.16 -7.95 8.18
C TYR A 60 -24.31 -6.51 8.68
N LYS A 61 -25.26 -6.21 9.57
CA LYS A 61 -25.52 -4.80 9.98
C LYS A 61 -24.26 -4.15 10.50
N LYS A 62 -23.57 -4.82 11.41
CA LYS A 62 -22.34 -4.28 12.03
C LYS A 62 -21.22 -4.10 11.01
N ILE A 63 -21.01 -5.06 10.10
CA ILE A 63 -20.02 -4.95 9.02
C ILE A 63 -20.42 -3.83 8.05
N ASN A 64 -21.69 -3.73 7.69
CA ASN A 64 -22.17 -2.64 6.85
C ASN A 64 -22.00 -1.27 7.52
N GLU A 65 -22.12 -1.18 8.84
CA GLU A 65 -21.83 0.03 9.61
C GLU A 65 -20.34 0.39 9.53
N TYR A 66 -19.44 -0.59 9.68
CA TYR A 66 -17.99 -0.38 9.51
C TYR A 66 -17.67 0.12 8.12
N ILE A 67 -18.20 -0.52 7.06
CA ILE A 67 -18.01 -0.11 5.67
C ILE A 67 -18.50 1.30 5.42
N ARG A 68 -19.73 1.62 5.86
CA ARG A 68 -20.31 2.97 5.70
C ARG A 68 -19.51 4.04 6.43
N LYS A 69 -19.05 3.75 7.65
CA LYS A 69 -18.19 4.65 8.42
C LYS A 69 -16.86 4.88 7.71
N THR A 70 -16.26 3.81 7.22
CA THR A 70 -14.99 3.88 6.47
C THR A 70 -15.16 4.70 5.20
N LEU A 71 -16.25 4.52 4.42
CA LEU A 71 -16.53 5.32 3.23
C LEU A 71 -16.60 6.83 3.53
N LYS A 72 -17.29 7.22 4.60
CA LYS A 72 -17.39 8.63 5.01
C LYS A 72 -16.04 9.21 5.40
N LEU A 73 -15.25 8.44 6.15
CA LEU A 73 -13.90 8.86 6.55
C LEU A 73 -12.93 8.88 5.38
N THR A 74 -13.09 7.98 4.41
CA THR A 74 -12.27 7.93 3.19
C THR A 74 -12.39 9.22 2.40
N GLN A 75 -13.61 9.75 2.22
CA GLN A 75 -13.80 11.04 1.56
C GLN A 75 -13.05 12.16 2.28
N SER A 76 -13.26 12.32 3.59
CA SER A 76 -12.65 13.38 4.38
C SER A 76 -11.11 13.31 4.42
N GLU A 77 -10.56 12.10 4.55
CA GLU A 77 -9.11 11.90 4.53
C GLU A 77 -8.53 12.12 3.14
N PHE A 78 -9.25 11.68 2.10
CA PHE A 78 -8.87 11.94 0.72
C PHE A 78 -8.82 13.44 0.43
N ASP A 79 -9.85 14.20 0.79
CA ASP A 79 -9.88 15.66 0.62
C ASP A 79 -8.67 16.32 1.29
N THR A 80 -8.32 15.86 2.49
CA THR A 80 -7.15 16.37 3.23
C THR A 80 -5.84 16.07 2.49
N VAL A 81 -5.67 14.85 2.00
CA VAL A 81 -4.48 14.40 1.25
C VAL A 81 -4.38 15.13 -0.08
N TRP A 82 -5.49 15.23 -0.80
CA TRP A 82 -5.59 15.90 -2.10
C TRP A 82 -5.24 17.38 -2.00
N ASN A 83 -5.88 18.09 -1.07
CA ASN A 83 -5.62 19.51 -0.86
C ASN A 83 -4.16 19.80 -0.49
N LYS A 84 -3.50 18.94 0.29
CA LYS A 84 -2.06 19.09 0.57
C LYS A 84 -1.21 18.94 -0.70
N ALA A 85 -1.56 18.02 -1.58
CA ALA A 85 -0.86 17.83 -2.83
C ALA A 85 -1.09 19.01 -3.80
N VAL A 86 -2.33 19.47 -3.93
CA VAL A 86 -2.69 20.66 -4.72
C VAL A 86 -1.93 21.89 -4.21
N GLN A 87 -2.00 22.15 -2.91
CA GLN A 87 -1.33 23.31 -2.31
C GLN A 87 0.18 23.35 -2.58
N ARG A 88 0.86 22.20 -2.48
CA ARG A 88 2.30 22.13 -2.77
C ARG A 88 2.63 22.36 -4.24
N ASN A 89 1.85 21.80 -5.14
CA ASN A 89 2.03 22.03 -6.56
C ASN A 89 1.75 23.49 -6.92
N GLN A 90 0.69 24.08 -6.36
CA GLN A 90 0.34 25.49 -6.58
C GLN A 90 1.43 26.43 -6.06
N GLN A 91 1.92 26.23 -4.83
CA GLN A 91 3.00 27.03 -4.28
C GLN A 91 4.27 27.02 -5.14
N TYR A 92 4.61 25.83 -5.69
CA TYR A 92 5.74 25.71 -6.59
C TYR A 92 5.49 26.43 -7.93
N PHE A 93 4.31 26.27 -8.49
CA PHE A 93 3.87 26.96 -9.71
C PHE A 93 3.94 28.51 -9.52
N ASP A 94 3.37 29.03 -8.43
CA ASP A 94 3.37 30.45 -8.12
C ASP A 94 4.79 31.01 -7.97
N THR A 95 5.69 30.29 -7.28
CA THR A 95 7.11 30.68 -7.15
C THR A 95 7.78 30.85 -8.52
N LEU A 96 7.53 29.93 -9.46
CA LEU A 96 8.13 30.01 -10.78
C LEU A 96 7.57 31.18 -11.63
N ILE A 97 6.31 31.52 -11.43
CA ILE A 97 5.67 32.65 -12.10
C ILE A 97 6.17 33.99 -11.52
N ASP A 98 6.25 34.09 -10.18
CA ASP A 98 6.70 35.31 -9.48
C ASP A 98 8.16 35.63 -9.75
N ASP A 99 9.01 34.65 -10.02
CA ASP A 99 10.42 34.85 -10.40
C ASP A 99 10.59 35.44 -11.83
N ASN A 100 9.50 35.91 -12.46
CA ASN A 100 9.47 36.51 -13.81
C ASN A 100 10.10 35.66 -14.92
N LEU A 101 10.03 34.35 -14.80
CA LEU A 101 10.55 33.41 -15.80
C LEU A 101 9.58 33.19 -16.98
N ILE A 102 8.42 33.87 -17.02
CA ILE A 102 7.46 33.75 -18.11
C ILE A 102 7.94 34.54 -19.30
N LEU A 103 8.41 33.83 -20.32
CA LEU A 103 8.99 34.42 -21.54
C LEU A 103 8.02 34.51 -22.74
N GLY A 104 6.74 34.17 -22.57
CA GLY A 104 5.79 34.10 -23.69
C GLY A 104 4.44 34.77 -23.48
N GLU A 105 3.65 34.93 -24.54
CA GLU A 105 2.24 35.31 -24.49
C GLU A 105 1.48 34.24 -23.68
N ASN A 106 0.82 34.69 -22.63
CA ASN A 106 0.21 33.82 -21.62
C ASN A 106 -1.13 33.24 -22.13
N ASN A 107 -1.07 32.14 -22.89
CA ASN A 107 -2.24 31.37 -23.33
C ASN A 107 -2.76 30.38 -22.26
N PHE A 108 -2.54 30.68 -20.98
CA PHE A 108 -3.01 29.84 -19.89
C PHE A 108 -4.54 29.83 -19.81
N ASN A 109 -5.13 28.67 -20.08
CA ASN A 109 -6.56 28.46 -19.92
C ASN A 109 -6.84 27.86 -18.54
N ALA A 110 -7.06 28.75 -17.55
CA ALA A 110 -7.30 28.36 -16.16
C ALA A 110 -8.53 27.44 -16.02
N ASP A 111 -9.59 27.67 -16.81
CA ASP A 111 -10.81 26.83 -16.72
C ASP A 111 -10.56 25.43 -17.21
N LEU A 112 -9.81 25.24 -18.29
CA LEU A 112 -9.44 23.93 -18.80
C LEU A 112 -8.55 23.20 -17.80
N PHE A 113 -7.53 23.87 -17.29
CA PHE A 113 -6.63 23.34 -16.28
C PHE A 113 -7.38 22.86 -15.02
N MET A 114 -8.29 23.69 -14.49
CA MET A 114 -9.10 23.30 -13.32
C MET A 114 -10.04 22.13 -13.61
N ARG A 115 -10.57 22.01 -14.82
CA ARG A 115 -11.37 20.83 -15.22
C ARG A 115 -10.55 19.57 -15.22
N GLU A 116 -9.32 19.61 -15.69
CA GLU A 116 -8.40 18.46 -15.71
C GLU A 116 -8.03 18.03 -14.28
N ILE A 117 -7.70 18.98 -13.40
CA ILE A 117 -7.43 18.71 -11.98
C ILE A 117 -8.65 18.05 -11.30
N ASN A 118 -9.85 18.60 -11.51
CA ASN A 118 -11.07 18.06 -10.96
C ASN A 118 -11.38 16.66 -11.51
N ALA A 119 -11.09 16.39 -12.78
CA ALA A 119 -11.28 15.06 -13.37
C ALA A 119 -10.36 14.01 -12.72
N ILE A 120 -9.10 14.35 -12.48
CA ILE A 120 -8.13 13.48 -11.78
C ILE A 120 -8.58 13.23 -10.33
N GLU A 121 -9.06 14.26 -9.64
CA GLU A 121 -9.60 14.15 -8.28
C GLU A 121 -10.78 13.16 -8.24
N MET A 122 -11.78 13.37 -9.11
CA MET A 122 -12.96 12.51 -9.19
C MET A 122 -12.62 11.07 -9.56
N GLN A 123 -11.68 10.86 -10.47
CA GLN A 123 -11.20 9.54 -10.84
C GLN A 123 -10.54 8.84 -9.64
N THR A 124 -9.65 9.52 -8.93
CA THR A 124 -8.94 8.98 -7.77
C THR A 124 -9.89 8.61 -6.63
N LEU A 125 -10.88 9.48 -6.35
CA LEU A 125 -11.92 9.21 -5.37
C LEU A 125 -12.84 8.07 -5.79
N GLY A 126 -13.16 7.98 -7.10
CA GLY A 126 -13.91 6.87 -7.68
C GLY A 126 -13.22 5.53 -7.46
N GLU A 127 -11.90 5.45 -7.68
CA GLU A 127 -11.10 4.26 -7.41
C GLU A 127 -11.15 3.85 -5.92
N LEU A 128 -11.01 4.79 -4.99
CA LEU A 128 -11.11 4.52 -3.56
C LEU A 128 -12.52 4.02 -3.16
N THR A 129 -13.56 4.56 -3.78
CA THR A 129 -14.95 4.13 -3.58
C THR A 129 -15.15 2.71 -4.12
N ASN A 130 -14.64 2.39 -5.30
CA ASN A 130 -14.71 1.06 -5.91
C ASN A 130 -14.00 0.02 -5.05
N ILE A 131 -12.81 0.34 -4.52
CA ILE A 131 -12.09 -0.51 -3.58
C ILE A 131 -13.01 -0.91 -2.41
N THR A 132 -13.73 0.05 -1.82
CA THR A 132 -14.60 -0.21 -0.68
C THR A 132 -15.83 -1.05 -1.03
N ARG A 133 -16.33 -0.98 -2.27
CA ARG A 133 -17.49 -1.73 -2.73
C ARG A 133 -17.19 -3.16 -3.18
N SER A 134 -15.92 -3.45 -3.49
CA SER A 134 -15.49 -4.73 -4.07
C SER A 134 -14.57 -5.52 -3.14
N MET A 135 -14.84 -5.47 -1.82
CA MET A 135 -14.02 -6.13 -0.82
C MET A 135 -14.45 -7.56 -0.54
N GLY A 136 -13.46 -8.42 -0.30
CA GLY A 136 -13.66 -9.81 0.10
C GLY A 136 -12.38 -10.45 0.62
N PHE A 137 -12.41 -11.77 0.79
CA PHE A 137 -11.25 -12.55 1.20
C PHE A 137 -10.88 -13.57 0.13
N ALA A 138 -9.59 -13.71 -0.13
CA ALA A 138 -9.09 -14.70 -1.05
C ALA A 138 -8.99 -16.08 -0.38
N TYR A 139 -9.28 -17.13 -1.14
CA TYR A 139 -9.09 -18.49 -0.72
C TYR A 139 -8.57 -19.34 -1.88
N ARG A 140 -7.93 -20.47 -1.58
CA ARG A 140 -7.51 -21.40 -2.60
C ARG A 140 -8.64 -22.42 -2.83
N ALA A 141 -9.18 -22.41 -4.03
CA ALA A 141 -10.23 -23.35 -4.43
C ALA A 141 -9.64 -24.77 -4.67
N PRO A 142 -10.47 -25.84 -4.71
CA PRO A 142 -10.01 -27.21 -4.94
C PRO A 142 -9.26 -27.39 -6.27
N ASP A 143 -9.54 -26.58 -7.27
CA ASP A 143 -8.82 -26.51 -8.55
C ASP A 143 -7.42 -25.89 -8.46
N GLY A 144 -7.00 -25.48 -7.25
CA GLY A 144 -5.73 -24.80 -6.98
C GLY A 144 -5.71 -23.31 -7.30
N MET A 145 -6.76 -22.77 -7.92
CA MET A 145 -6.86 -21.34 -8.24
C MET A 145 -7.17 -20.52 -7.00
N VAL A 146 -6.63 -19.30 -6.97
CA VAL A 146 -7.01 -18.31 -5.95
C VAL A 146 -8.27 -17.61 -6.43
N LYS A 147 -9.31 -17.64 -5.61
CA LYS A 147 -10.60 -16.98 -5.83
C LYS A 147 -10.88 -16.02 -4.67
N VAL A 148 -11.70 -15.00 -4.91
CA VAL A 148 -12.11 -14.06 -3.86
C VAL A 148 -13.62 -14.14 -3.72
N ASP A 149 -14.08 -14.38 -2.49
CA ASP A 149 -15.49 -14.28 -2.11
C ASP A 149 -15.73 -12.98 -1.35
N ASP A 150 -16.92 -12.39 -1.52
CA ASP A 150 -17.36 -11.30 -0.67
C ASP A 150 -17.38 -11.73 0.81
N ILE A 151 -17.45 -10.75 1.70
CA ILE A 151 -17.33 -10.98 3.15
C ILE A 151 -18.37 -11.99 3.65
N GLY A 152 -19.58 -11.95 3.09
CA GLY A 152 -20.66 -12.86 3.49
C GLY A 152 -20.46 -14.29 3.04
N ARG A 153 -20.11 -14.49 1.79
CA ARG A 153 -19.78 -15.82 1.26
C ARG A 153 -18.58 -16.40 1.98
N MET A 154 -17.59 -15.58 2.29
CA MET A 154 -16.44 -16.03 3.06
C MET A 154 -16.83 -16.50 4.47
N TYR A 155 -17.74 -15.79 5.15
CA TYR A 155 -18.25 -16.24 6.45
C TYR A 155 -18.94 -17.62 6.36
N GLN A 156 -19.80 -17.82 5.35
CA GLN A 156 -20.41 -19.12 5.11
C GLN A 156 -19.35 -20.21 4.84
N ARG A 157 -18.37 -19.91 4.00
CA ARG A 157 -17.26 -20.83 3.72
C ARG A 157 -16.47 -21.22 4.96
N VAL A 158 -16.23 -20.28 5.88
CA VAL A 158 -15.58 -20.59 7.16
C VAL A 158 -16.41 -21.55 7.98
N LEU A 159 -17.73 -21.37 8.03
CA LEU A 159 -18.63 -22.28 8.74
C LEU A 159 -18.69 -23.66 8.09
N ASP A 160 -18.77 -23.73 6.75
CA ASP A 160 -18.80 -24.96 5.99
C ASP A 160 -17.50 -25.78 6.17
N ASP A 161 -16.35 -25.10 6.09
CA ASP A 161 -15.03 -25.74 6.31
C ASP A 161 -14.89 -26.24 7.76
N ALA A 162 -15.32 -25.45 8.74
CA ALA A 162 -15.33 -25.86 10.13
C ALA A 162 -16.23 -27.08 10.39
N LEU A 163 -17.44 -27.10 9.79
CA LEU A 163 -18.35 -28.24 9.91
C LEU A 163 -17.75 -29.50 9.33
N MET A 164 -17.21 -29.43 8.11
CA MET A 164 -16.58 -30.56 7.43
C MET A 164 -15.40 -31.13 8.23
N ARG A 165 -14.60 -30.27 8.86
CA ARG A 165 -13.47 -30.67 9.72
C ARG A 165 -13.94 -31.38 11.00
N VAL A 166 -14.97 -30.86 11.66
CA VAL A 166 -15.54 -31.48 12.84
C VAL A 166 -16.19 -32.84 12.49
N GLU A 167 -16.91 -32.93 11.36
CA GLU A 167 -17.50 -34.19 10.88
C GLU A 167 -16.41 -35.22 10.51
N SER A 168 -15.23 -34.79 10.09
CA SER A 168 -14.06 -35.63 9.85
C SER A 168 -13.25 -36.02 11.10
N GLY A 169 -13.71 -35.62 12.28
CA GLY A 169 -13.11 -35.99 13.59
C GLY A 169 -12.11 -34.99 14.19
N GLN A 170 -11.96 -33.81 13.62
CA GLN A 170 -11.17 -32.77 14.28
C GLN A 170 -11.90 -32.22 15.52
N SER A 171 -11.13 -31.87 16.55
CA SER A 171 -11.71 -31.14 17.67
C SER A 171 -12.24 -29.78 17.23
N TYR A 172 -13.32 -29.32 17.89
CA TYR A 172 -13.98 -28.06 17.55
C TYR A 172 -12.99 -26.87 17.47
N ASN A 173 -12.14 -26.68 18.49
CA ASN A 173 -11.20 -25.57 18.54
C ASN A 173 -10.19 -25.60 17.38
N VAL A 174 -9.70 -26.77 17.01
CA VAL A 174 -8.79 -26.95 15.86
C VAL A 174 -9.51 -26.68 14.55
N ALA A 175 -10.72 -27.19 14.38
CA ALA A 175 -11.52 -26.96 13.19
C ALA A 175 -11.80 -25.46 12.95
N ILE A 176 -12.20 -24.72 13.99
CA ILE A 176 -12.42 -23.27 13.90
C ILE A 176 -11.12 -22.50 13.65
N ARG A 177 -10.02 -22.91 14.30
CA ARG A 177 -8.70 -22.33 14.04
C ARG A 177 -8.30 -22.45 12.57
N ASP A 178 -8.39 -23.65 12.03
CA ASP A 178 -8.01 -23.95 10.66
C ASP A 178 -8.95 -23.26 9.64
N ALA A 179 -10.25 -23.26 9.90
CA ALA A 179 -11.23 -22.62 9.04
C ALA A 179 -11.05 -21.09 8.98
N THR A 180 -10.77 -20.45 10.11
CA THR A 180 -10.53 -18.98 10.15
C THR A 180 -9.14 -18.58 9.62
N LYS A 181 -8.23 -19.52 9.44
CA LYS A 181 -6.87 -19.26 8.95
C LYS A 181 -6.88 -18.62 7.56
N MET A 182 -7.81 -19.00 6.69
CA MET A 182 -7.92 -18.38 5.37
C MET A 182 -8.17 -16.87 5.41
N LEU A 183 -8.84 -16.36 6.43
CA LEU A 183 -9.06 -14.92 6.63
C LEU A 183 -7.75 -14.19 6.96
N THR A 184 -6.96 -14.76 7.88
CA THR A 184 -5.67 -14.17 8.31
C THR A 184 -4.58 -14.31 7.26
N ASP A 185 -4.61 -15.39 6.47
CA ASP A 185 -3.66 -15.63 5.38
C ASP A 185 -3.89 -14.66 4.21
N SER A 186 -5.14 -14.46 3.84
CA SER A 186 -5.54 -13.56 2.76
C SER A 186 -5.42 -12.09 3.18
N GLY A 187 -5.98 -11.73 4.33
CA GLY A 187 -6.38 -10.36 4.63
C GLY A 187 -7.50 -9.89 3.67
N LEU A 188 -8.00 -8.68 3.91
CA LEU A 188 -9.05 -8.11 3.08
C LEU A 188 -8.52 -7.73 1.71
N GLN A 189 -9.17 -8.23 0.64
CA GLN A 189 -8.81 -8.02 -0.74
C GLN A 189 -9.80 -7.09 -1.43
N TYR A 190 -9.32 -6.31 -2.37
CA TYR A 190 -10.08 -5.65 -3.42
C TYR A 190 -10.04 -6.52 -4.69
N VAL A 191 -11.14 -6.62 -5.39
CA VAL A 191 -11.27 -7.36 -6.63
C VAL A 191 -11.70 -6.42 -7.76
N ASP A 192 -10.93 -6.44 -8.83
CA ASP A 192 -11.35 -5.90 -10.12
C ASP A 192 -12.17 -6.98 -10.83
N TYR A 193 -13.49 -6.76 -10.93
CA TYR A 193 -14.40 -7.75 -11.51
C TYR A 193 -14.24 -7.93 -13.03
N GLU A 194 -13.68 -6.96 -13.72
CA GLU A 194 -13.46 -7.06 -15.17
C GLU A 194 -12.27 -7.96 -15.49
N THR A 195 -11.17 -7.80 -14.74
CA THR A 195 -9.92 -8.52 -15.00
C THR A 195 -9.72 -9.74 -14.08
N GLY A 196 -10.50 -9.87 -13.01
CA GLY A 196 -10.29 -10.85 -11.94
C GLY A 196 -9.04 -10.56 -11.09
N TRP A 197 -8.37 -9.43 -11.33
CA TRP A 197 -7.20 -9.01 -10.55
C TRP A 197 -7.60 -8.65 -9.12
N HIS A 198 -6.83 -9.12 -8.17
CA HIS A 198 -7.07 -8.81 -6.75
C HIS A 198 -5.80 -8.36 -6.06
N ASN A 199 -5.96 -7.45 -5.11
CA ASN A 199 -4.91 -6.95 -4.25
C ASN A 199 -5.45 -6.75 -2.84
N ARG A 200 -4.55 -6.70 -1.87
CA ARG A 200 -4.92 -6.24 -0.53
C ARG A 200 -5.48 -4.81 -0.60
N VAL A 201 -6.53 -4.55 0.15
CA VAL A 201 -7.25 -3.27 0.15
C VAL A 201 -6.31 -2.10 0.49
N ASP A 202 -5.43 -2.27 1.48
CA ASP A 202 -4.44 -1.26 1.87
C ASP A 202 -3.43 -0.95 0.75
N VAL A 203 -3.03 -1.95 -0.02
CA VAL A 203 -2.14 -1.81 -1.19
C VAL A 203 -2.86 -1.11 -2.35
N ALA A 204 -4.11 -1.48 -2.60
CA ALA A 204 -4.93 -0.87 -3.65
C ALA A 204 -5.19 0.62 -3.36
N ALA A 205 -5.58 0.96 -2.12
CA ALA A 205 -5.80 2.33 -1.68
C ALA A 205 -4.52 3.18 -1.80
N ARG A 206 -3.39 2.63 -1.37
CA ARG A 206 -2.09 3.29 -1.54
C ARG A 206 -1.82 3.62 -3.01
N ARG A 207 -2.02 2.65 -3.90
CA ARG A 207 -1.77 2.81 -5.33
C ARG A 207 -2.69 3.87 -5.93
N ALA A 208 -3.99 3.85 -5.62
CA ALA A 208 -4.94 4.84 -6.11
C ALA A 208 -4.51 6.27 -5.76
N VAL A 209 -4.17 6.53 -4.49
CA VAL A 209 -3.70 7.86 -4.04
C VAL A 209 -2.40 8.25 -4.73
N MET A 210 -1.41 7.36 -4.78
CA MET A 210 -0.11 7.67 -5.40
C MET A 210 -0.27 7.97 -6.89
N THR A 211 -1.08 7.21 -7.61
CA THR A 211 -1.35 7.44 -9.04
C THR A 211 -2.04 8.79 -9.25
N GLY A 212 -3.08 9.09 -8.47
CA GLY A 212 -3.78 10.37 -8.58
C GLY A 212 -2.89 11.58 -8.31
N VAL A 213 -2.08 11.53 -7.24
CA VAL A 213 -1.13 12.62 -6.92
C VAL A 213 -0.02 12.74 -7.97
N THR A 214 0.42 11.62 -8.54
CA THR A 214 1.39 11.65 -9.66
C THR A 214 0.78 12.34 -10.88
N GLN A 215 -0.44 12.00 -11.27
CA GLN A 215 -1.14 12.64 -12.39
C GLN A 215 -1.37 14.13 -12.14
N LEU A 216 -1.78 14.51 -10.92
CA LEU A 216 -1.91 15.90 -10.50
C LEU A 216 -0.60 16.67 -10.68
N SER A 217 0.51 16.15 -10.15
CA SER A 217 1.81 16.82 -10.24
C SER A 217 2.33 16.91 -11.69
N ARG A 218 2.08 15.87 -12.49
CA ARG A 218 2.39 15.91 -13.92
C ARG A 218 1.63 17.03 -14.60
N GLN A 219 0.33 17.20 -14.33
CA GLN A 219 -0.49 18.25 -14.94
C GLN A 219 0.07 19.64 -14.63
N TYR A 220 0.44 19.92 -13.38
CA TYR A 220 1.10 21.16 -13.01
C TYR A 220 2.45 21.36 -13.73
N THR A 221 3.27 20.31 -13.78
CA THR A 221 4.60 20.38 -14.44
C THR A 221 4.48 20.63 -15.93
N GLU A 222 3.59 19.92 -16.64
CA GLU A 222 3.40 20.08 -18.08
C GLU A 222 2.82 21.46 -18.43
N GLN A 223 1.88 21.95 -17.62
CA GLN A 223 1.36 23.31 -17.77
C GLN A 223 2.46 24.37 -17.60
N THR A 224 3.26 24.24 -16.55
CA THR A 224 4.38 25.16 -16.29
C THR A 224 5.41 25.09 -17.41
N ALA A 225 5.73 23.90 -17.92
CA ALA A 225 6.68 23.73 -19.01
C ALA A 225 6.20 24.37 -20.32
N THR A 226 4.90 24.34 -20.58
CA THR A 226 4.28 25.01 -21.72
C THR A 226 4.39 26.52 -21.60
N LEU A 227 4.12 27.07 -20.40
CA LEU A 227 4.23 28.51 -20.14
C LEU A 227 5.67 29.03 -20.22
N LEU A 228 6.66 28.20 -19.85
CA LEU A 228 8.08 28.55 -19.87
C LEU A 228 8.79 28.11 -21.17
N ASP A 229 8.04 27.56 -22.13
CA ASP A 229 8.54 27.02 -23.42
C ASP A 229 9.79 26.14 -23.28
N THR A 230 9.76 25.21 -22.32
CA THR A 230 10.88 24.29 -22.12
C THR A 230 10.49 22.83 -22.39
N PRO A 231 11.24 22.09 -23.24
CA PRO A 231 11.02 20.67 -23.47
C PRO A 231 11.73 19.79 -22.42
N TYR A 232 12.44 20.38 -21.45
CA TYR A 232 13.31 19.62 -20.57
C TYR A 232 12.71 19.36 -19.19
N ARG A 233 13.04 18.18 -18.66
CA ARG A 233 12.58 17.69 -17.33
C ARG A 233 13.75 17.11 -16.55
N GLU A 234 13.92 17.53 -15.31
CA GLU A 234 14.82 16.84 -14.38
C GLU A 234 14.03 15.82 -13.57
N VAL A 235 14.48 14.58 -13.55
CA VAL A 235 13.85 13.50 -12.78
C VAL A 235 14.40 13.49 -11.37
N THR A 236 13.55 13.27 -10.37
CA THR A 236 13.98 13.16 -8.97
C THR A 236 14.79 11.89 -8.72
N ALA A 237 15.63 11.88 -7.68
CA ALA A 237 16.36 10.70 -7.25
C ALA A 237 16.09 10.36 -5.79
N HIS A 238 16.21 9.10 -5.44
CA HIS A 238 16.10 8.62 -4.06
C HIS A 238 16.89 7.33 -3.85
N ARG A 239 17.30 7.09 -2.61
CA ARG A 239 17.92 5.83 -2.20
C ARG A 239 16.99 4.66 -2.38
N GLY A 240 17.54 3.51 -2.77
CA GLY A 240 16.78 2.28 -2.97
C GLY A 240 15.81 2.38 -4.14
N ALA A 241 16.15 3.13 -5.19
CA ALA A 241 15.46 3.05 -6.47
C ALA A 241 15.52 1.62 -7.01
N ARG A 242 14.51 1.23 -7.78
CA ARG A 242 14.50 -0.08 -8.42
C ARG A 242 15.83 -0.29 -9.16
N ASP A 243 16.56 -1.35 -8.78
CA ASP A 243 17.82 -1.71 -9.33
C ASP A 243 17.75 -3.17 -9.79
N GLY A 244 17.72 -3.40 -11.07
CA GLY A 244 17.56 -4.74 -11.60
C GLY A 244 17.71 -4.77 -13.12
N GLU A 245 18.15 -5.91 -13.63
CA GLU A 245 18.13 -6.18 -15.06
C GLU A 245 16.73 -6.60 -15.46
N GLY A 246 15.99 -5.68 -16.08
CA GLY A 246 14.70 -5.93 -16.69
C GLY A 246 14.81 -6.10 -18.20
N LYS A 247 13.69 -6.47 -18.83
CA LYS A 247 13.60 -6.62 -20.30
C LYS A 247 13.51 -5.27 -21.02
N THR A 248 13.23 -4.19 -20.31
CA THR A 248 13.06 -2.85 -20.85
C THR A 248 14.22 -1.93 -20.47
N PRO A 249 14.59 -0.93 -21.31
CA PRO A 249 15.67 0.01 -20.98
C PRO A 249 15.46 0.75 -19.67
N TRP A 250 14.20 1.01 -19.31
CA TRP A 250 13.81 1.76 -18.12
C TRP A 250 13.61 0.90 -16.85
N ALA A 251 13.76 -0.43 -16.92
CA ALA A 251 13.51 -1.33 -15.78
C ALA A 251 14.36 -1.01 -14.55
N SER A 252 15.60 -0.53 -14.73
CA SER A 252 16.46 -0.06 -13.64
C SER A 252 16.30 1.45 -13.46
N HIS A 253 15.49 1.85 -12.47
CA HIS A 253 15.28 3.26 -12.15
C HIS A 253 16.54 3.94 -11.62
N LYS A 254 17.45 3.18 -11.02
CA LYS A 254 18.74 3.67 -10.54
C LYS A 254 19.59 4.27 -11.65
N LYS A 255 19.50 3.75 -12.89
CA LYS A 255 20.31 4.19 -14.01
C LYS A 255 19.95 5.56 -14.55
N TRP A 256 18.67 5.92 -14.47
CA TRP A 256 18.17 7.14 -15.07
C TRP A 256 17.65 8.21 -14.07
N GLN A 257 17.57 7.91 -12.79
CA GLN A 257 17.15 8.90 -11.80
C GLN A 257 18.11 10.09 -11.70
N GLY A 258 17.61 11.26 -11.29
CA GLY A 258 18.40 12.45 -10.99
C GLY A 258 19.04 13.13 -12.21
N ARG A 259 18.58 12.81 -13.42
CA ARG A 259 19.14 13.35 -14.67
C ARG A 259 18.12 14.16 -15.42
N VAL A 260 18.60 14.96 -16.37
CA VAL A 260 17.79 15.79 -17.25
C VAL A 260 17.49 15.05 -18.54
N TYR A 261 16.24 15.16 -18.99
CA TYR A 261 15.72 14.52 -20.19
C TYR A 261 14.87 15.50 -21.01
N SER A 262 14.72 15.20 -22.30
CA SER A 262 13.82 15.95 -23.21
C SER A 262 12.53 15.16 -23.46
N VAL A 263 11.42 15.88 -23.60
CA VAL A 263 10.17 15.31 -24.15
C VAL A 263 10.21 15.18 -25.68
N ARG A 264 11.26 15.68 -26.33
CA ARG A 264 11.50 15.57 -27.76
C ARG A 264 12.59 14.54 -28.04
N THR A 265 12.47 13.80 -29.13
CA THR A 265 13.51 12.89 -29.63
C THR A 265 14.56 13.66 -30.42
N GLY A 266 15.83 13.21 -30.30
CA GLY A 266 16.93 13.81 -31.06
C GLY A 266 17.37 15.18 -30.57
N ASP A 267 17.06 15.53 -29.35
CA ASP A 267 17.44 16.79 -28.69
C ASP A 267 18.81 16.66 -27.99
N ILE A 268 19.29 17.75 -27.35
CA ILE A 268 20.55 17.77 -26.57
C ILE A 268 20.50 16.84 -25.37
N TYR A 269 19.32 16.61 -24.79
CA TYR A 269 19.10 15.63 -23.73
C TYR A 269 18.39 14.38 -24.28
N PRO A 270 18.68 13.19 -23.71
CA PRO A 270 18.00 11.95 -24.10
C PRO A 270 16.49 12.03 -23.92
N SER A 271 15.74 11.26 -24.72
CA SER A 271 14.28 11.20 -24.60
C SER A 271 13.84 10.58 -23.29
N ILE A 272 12.95 11.26 -22.55
CA ILE A 272 12.36 10.78 -21.30
C ILE A 272 11.51 9.52 -21.51
N TYR A 273 10.92 9.36 -22.69
CA TYR A 273 10.12 8.20 -23.06
C TYR A 273 10.98 6.98 -23.31
N GLU A 274 12.09 7.15 -24.05
CA GLU A 274 12.96 6.03 -24.44
C GLU A 274 13.83 5.54 -23.27
N VAL A 275 14.29 6.45 -22.41
CA VAL A 275 15.23 6.11 -21.34
C VAL A 275 14.52 5.81 -20.02
N CYS A 276 13.52 6.60 -19.67
CA CYS A 276 12.82 6.49 -18.38
C CYS A 276 11.50 5.72 -18.49
N GLY A 277 10.99 5.46 -19.72
CA GLY A 277 9.69 4.83 -19.94
C GLY A 277 8.55 5.66 -19.38
N LEU A 278 8.57 6.99 -19.60
CA LEU A 278 7.42 7.81 -19.23
C LEU A 278 6.19 7.32 -20.02
N ASP A 279 5.06 7.15 -19.31
CA ASP A 279 3.80 6.55 -19.79
C ASP A 279 3.79 5.01 -19.86
N GLU A 280 4.91 4.35 -19.54
CA GLU A 280 4.95 2.89 -19.40
C GLU A 280 4.63 2.44 -17.96
N VAL A 281 3.99 1.27 -17.85
CA VAL A 281 3.50 0.76 -16.55
C VAL A 281 4.63 0.56 -15.53
N ASP A 282 5.82 0.16 -15.97
CA ASP A 282 6.99 -0.13 -15.14
C ASP A 282 8.08 0.96 -15.20
N GLY A 283 7.81 2.06 -15.90
CA GLY A 283 8.69 3.19 -16.09
C GLY A 283 8.50 4.34 -15.08
N LEU A 284 8.93 5.52 -15.49
CA LEU A 284 8.82 6.76 -14.71
C LEU A 284 7.33 7.12 -14.49
N CYS A 285 6.97 7.44 -13.26
CA CYS A 285 5.61 7.70 -12.83
C CYS A 285 4.65 6.50 -12.98
N GLY A 286 5.14 5.33 -13.35
CA GLY A 286 4.38 4.10 -13.48
C GLY A 286 4.12 3.39 -12.14
N ALA A 287 3.71 2.11 -12.20
CA ALA A 287 3.29 1.35 -11.03
C ALA A 287 4.39 1.22 -9.95
N ASN A 288 4.09 1.69 -8.74
CA ASN A 288 5.01 1.72 -7.60
C ASN A 288 6.29 2.57 -7.82
N CYS A 289 6.37 3.36 -8.87
CA CYS A 289 7.40 4.36 -9.03
C CYS A 289 7.21 5.46 -7.98
N ARG A 290 8.32 5.94 -7.41
CA ARG A 290 8.34 7.07 -6.47
C ARG A 290 9.01 8.29 -7.05
N HIS A 291 9.56 8.15 -8.26
CA HIS A 291 10.17 9.25 -8.98
C HIS A 291 9.08 10.16 -9.55
N MET A 292 9.37 11.43 -9.51
CA MET A 292 8.64 12.51 -10.17
C MET A 292 9.60 13.23 -11.08
N TYR A 293 9.11 14.15 -11.87
CA TYR A 293 9.94 15.05 -12.63
C TYR A 293 9.42 16.49 -12.51
N HIS A 294 10.30 17.42 -12.73
CA HIS A 294 10.00 18.87 -12.69
C HIS A 294 10.67 19.53 -13.89
N ILE A 295 10.28 20.78 -14.13
CA ILE A 295 10.80 21.52 -15.26
C ILE A 295 12.31 21.77 -15.12
N TRP A 296 12.95 21.80 -16.27
CA TRP A 296 14.34 22.22 -16.42
C TRP A 296 14.41 23.29 -17.51
N ILE A 297 15.12 24.40 -17.23
CA ILE A 297 15.33 25.48 -18.17
C ILE A 297 16.82 25.54 -18.46
N GLU A 298 17.17 25.28 -19.73
CA GLU A 298 18.56 25.27 -20.17
C GLU A 298 19.21 26.64 -19.98
N GLY A 299 20.41 26.63 -19.39
CA GLY A 299 21.15 27.86 -19.09
C GLY A 299 20.67 28.66 -17.86
N VAL A 300 19.59 28.22 -17.22
CA VAL A 300 19.03 28.86 -16.00
C VAL A 300 18.99 27.90 -14.82
N SER A 301 18.52 26.65 -15.04
CA SER A 301 18.41 25.66 -13.98
C SER A 301 19.75 25.04 -13.63
N GLU A 302 19.96 24.79 -12.34
CA GLU A 302 21.10 24.01 -11.85
C GLU A 302 20.65 22.59 -11.49
N ARG A 303 21.45 21.58 -11.83
CA ARG A 303 21.16 20.19 -11.50
C ARG A 303 21.00 20.01 -9.99
N THR A 304 19.94 19.30 -9.61
CA THR A 304 19.67 18.97 -8.19
C THR A 304 20.69 17.96 -7.66
N TYR A 305 21.18 17.07 -8.55
CA TYR A 305 22.11 16.00 -8.20
C TYR A 305 23.33 16.05 -9.10
N THR A 306 24.51 15.95 -8.51
CA THR A 306 25.76 15.72 -9.26
C THR A 306 25.88 14.24 -9.66
N ASP A 307 26.73 13.94 -10.63
CA ASP A 307 26.97 12.54 -11.02
C ASP A 307 27.61 11.75 -9.88
N GLU A 308 28.50 12.36 -9.09
CA GLU A 308 29.10 11.75 -7.89
C GLU A 308 28.05 11.41 -6.82
N GLU A 309 27.10 12.30 -6.57
CA GLU A 309 25.98 12.04 -5.64
C GLU A 309 25.09 10.90 -6.13
N LEU A 310 24.84 10.79 -7.43
CA LEU A 310 24.05 9.72 -8.01
C LEU A 310 24.76 8.37 -7.96
N GLU A 311 26.06 8.33 -8.22
CA GLU A 311 26.87 7.12 -8.10
C GLU A 311 26.91 6.59 -6.66
N ASN A 312 26.96 7.48 -5.69
CA ASN A 312 27.03 7.18 -4.25
C ASN A 312 25.68 7.28 -3.54
N ILE A 313 24.56 7.35 -4.26
CA ILE A 313 23.23 7.55 -3.67
C ILE A 313 22.83 6.39 -2.74
N ASP A 314 23.20 5.17 -3.09
CA ASP A 314 23.00 3.98 -2.26
C ASP A 314 24.28 3.63 -1.52
N PRO A 315 24.20 3.22 -0.25
CA PRO A 315 25.36 2.67 0.45
C PRO A 315 25.85 1.37 -0.21
N PRO A 316 27.10 0.96 0.03
CA PRO A 316 27.59 -0.30 -0.50
C PRO A 316 26.78 -1.50 0.01
N PRO A 317 26.76 -2.63 -0.73
CA PRO A 317 26.13 -3.86 -0.28
C PRO A 317 26.67 -4.30 1.09
N PHE A 318 25.82 -4.90 1.90
CA PHE A 318 26.15 -5.42 3.24
C PHE A 318 25.77 -6.89 3.38
N GLU A 319 26.37 -7.56 4.36
CA GLU A 319 26.07 -8.95 4.68
C GLU A 319 25.16 -9.06 5.92
N PHE A 320 24.14 -9.92 5.83
CA PHE A 320 23.30 -10.31 6.96
C PHE A 320 22.97 -11.80 6.88
N GLU A 321 23.27 -12.54 7.95
CA GLU A 321 23.06 -14.00 8.04
C GLU A 321 23.63 -14.78 6.84
N GLY A 322 24.83 -14.42 6.39
CA GLY A 322 25.55 -15.09 5.30
C GLY A 322 25.03 -14.76 3.89
N LYS A 323 24.11 -13.80 3.76
CA LYS A 323 23.63 -13.32 2.47
C LYS A 323 23.98 -11.86 2.25
N GLN A 324 24.48 -11.54 1.05
CA GLN A 324 24.74 -10.17 0.59
C GLN A 324 23.43 -9.52 0.12
N TYR A 325 23.27 -8.25 0.47
CA TYR A 325 22.13 -7.42 0.07
C TYR A 325 22.59 -6.10 -0.50
N THR A 326 22.08 -5.72 -1.68
CA THR A 326 22.08 -4.33 -2.13
C THR A 326 21.10 -3.51 -1.30
N PHE A 327 21.21 -2.19 -1.35
CA PHE A 327 20.26 -1.33 -0.60
C PHE A 327 18.82 -1.49 -1.08
N TYR A 328 18.60 -1.68 -2.39
CA TYR A 328 17.27 -2.00 -2.93
C TYR A 328 16.75 -3.33 -2.38
N GLU A 329 17.53 -4.42 -2.43
CA GLU A 329 17.15 -5.72 -1.88
C GLU A 329 16.86 -5.64 -0.38
N ALA A 330 17.63 -4.85 0.37
CA ALA A 330 17.39 -4.60 1.78
C ALA A 330 16.03 -3.95 2.02
N THR A 331 15.65 -2.96 1.20
CA THR A 331 14.31 -2.35 1.29
C THR A 331 13.18 -3.35 0.97
N GLN A 332 13.41 -4.29 0.03
CA GLN A 332 12.42 -5.34 -0.27
C GLN A 332 12.31 -6.36 0.86
N LYS A 333 13.45 -6.81 1.44
CA LYS A 333 13.44 -7.72 2.61
C LYS A 333 12.75 -7.06 3.80
N GLN A 334 13.02 -5.78 4.07
CA GLN A 334 12.34 -5.04 5.13
C GLN A 334 10.82 -5.06 4.94
N ARG A 335 10.32 -4.82 3.71
CA ARG A 335 8.89 -4.90 3.38
C ARG A 335 8.29 -6.30 3.57
N GLN A 336 9.05 -7.35 3.27
CA GLN A 336 8.61 -8.74 3.50
C GLN A 336 8.43 -9.02 4.99
N VAL A 337 9.35 -8.56 5.84
CA VAL A 337 9.23 -8.71 7.31
C VAL A 337 8.05 -7.88 7.83
N GLU A 338 7.86 -6.65 7.37
CA GLU A 338 6.70 -5.81 7.70
C GLU A 338 5.37 -6.48 7.33
N ALA A 339 5.29 -7.11 6.17
CA ALA A 339 4.11 -7.88 5.75
C ALA A 339 3.87 -9.10 6.66
N SER A 340 4.96 -9.78 7.07
CA SER A 340 4.90 -10.91 8.01
C SER A 340 4.46 -10.46 9.41
N LEU A 341 4.93 -9.30 9.87
CA LEU A 341 4.48 -8.67 11.12
C LEU A 341 2.99 -8.35 11.09
N ARG A 342 2.48 -7.76 10.02
CA ARG A 342 1.03 -7.52 9.89
C ARG A 342 0.24 -8.82 9.89
N LYS A 343 0.73 -9.86 9.22
CA LYS A 343 0.08 -11.17 9.20
C LYS A 343 -0.01 -11.76 10.61
N VAL A 344 1.11 -11.81 11.35
CA VAL A 344 1.11 -12.41 12.70
C VAL A 344 0.27 -11.60 13.70
N LYS A 345 0.18 -10.28 13.53
CA LYS A 345 -0.72 -9.43 14.33
C LYS A 345 -2.20 -9.77 14.07
N ARG A 346 -2.60 -9.99 12.79
CA ARG A 346 -3.95 -10.48 12.46
C ARG A 346 -4.23 -11.85 13.07
N GLU A 347 -3.25 -12.76 12.99
CA GLU A 347 -3.35 -14.09 13.64
C GLU A 347 -3.55 -13.97 15.15
N LEU A 348 -2.89 -13.02 15.82
CA LEU A 348 -3.08 -12.74 17.25
C LEU A 348 -4.48 -12.19 17.56
N ILE A 349 -5.00 -11.25 16.75
CA ILE A 349 -6.37 -10.74 16.88
C ILE A 349 -7.36 -11.88 16.73
N ALA A 350 -7.19 -12.71 15.69
CA ALA A 350 -8.06 -13.85 15.44
C ALA A 350 -8.03 -14.88 16.56
N ALA A 351 -6.84 -15.24 17.08
CA ALA A 351 -6.70 -16.16 18.21
C ALA A 351 -7.37 -15.59 19.48
N LYS A 352 -7.16 -14.30 19.76
CA LYS A 352 -7.81 -13.61 20.88
C LYS A 352 -9.34 -13.58 20.74
N GLY A 353 -9.84 -13.26 19.51
CA GLY A 353 -11.27 -13.27 19.23
C GLY A 353 -11.92 -14.64 19.42
N ARG A 354 -11.20 -15.73 19.19
CA ARG A 354 -11.65 -17.11 19.42
C ARG A 354 -11.47 -17.60 20.87
N GLY A 355 -10.76 -16.85 21.72
CA GLY A 355 -10.37 -17.34 23.06
C GLY A 355 -9.35 -18.49 23.01
N ASP A 356 -8.54 -18.59 21.95
CA ASP A 356 -7.55 -19.64 21.73
C ASP A 356 -6.19 -19.23 22.33
N ASP A 357 -6.02 -19.46 23.62
CA ASP A 357 -4.82 -19.06 24.36
C ASP A 357 -3.55 -19.80 23.90
N GLU A 358 -3.68 -21.05 23.43
CA GLU A 358 -2.55 -21.85 22.93
C GLU A 358 -2.01 -21.26 21.62
N GLU A 359 -2.90 -21.02 20.64
CA GLU A 359 -2.51 -20.38 19.39
C GLU A 359 -2.00 -18.96 19.65
N TYR A 360 -2.67 -18.20 20.52
CA TYR A 360 -2.23 -16.85 20.88
C TYR A 360 -0.79 -16.84 21.38
N THR A 361 -0.43 -17.75 22.28
CA THR A 361 0.94 -17.87 22.81
C THR A 361 1.94 -18.24 21.70
N THR A 362 1.60 -19.20 20.86
CA THR A 362 2.44 -19.61 19.72
C THR A 362 2.70 -18.43 18.76
N LYS A 363 1.66 -17.69 18.43
CA LYS A 363 1.78 -16.51 17.55
C LYS A 363 2.51 -15.35 18.22
N ALA A 364 2.39 -15.20 19.53
CA ALA A 364 3.12 -14.21 20.32
C ALA A 364 4.64 -14.46 20.29
N VAL A 365 5.09 -15.71 20.38
CA VAL A 365 6.50 -16.07 20.20
C VAL A 365 6.99 -15.72 18.81
N ARG A 366 6.20 -16.05 17.77
CA ARG A 366 6.53 -15.69 16.39
C ARG A 366 6.60 -14.17 16.19
N TYR A 367 5.64 -13.42 16.75
CA TYR A 367 5.62 -11.96 16.70
C TYR A 367 6.90 -11.36 17.31
N ARG A 368 7.33 -11.87 18.48
CA ARG A 368 8.57 -11.43 19.11
C ARG A 368 9.79 -11.66 18.20
N ARG A 369 9.94 -12.88 17.66
CA ARG A 369 11.07 -13.22 16.76
C ARG A 369 11.11 -12.34 15.51
N LEU A 370 9.95 -12.07 14.90
CA LEU A 370 9.87 -11.19 13.72
C LEU A 370 10.26 -9.74 14.06
N ASN A 371 9.93 -9.23 15.25
CA ASN A 371 10.38 -7.90 15.67
C ASN A 371 11.89 -7.87 15.89
N GLU A 372 12.45 -8.88 16.54
CA GLU A 372 13.89 -9.02 16.74
C GLU A 372 14.64 -9.08 15.40
N GLU A 373 14.15 -9.89 14.42
CA GLU A 373 14.68 -9.94 13.05
C GLU A 373 14.59 -8.57 12.37
N TYR A 374 13.44 -7.91 12.47
CA TYR A 374 13.20 -6.61 11.86
C TYR A 374 14.16 -5.53 12.34
N GLU A 375 14.38 -5.45 13.65
CA GLU A 375 15.29 -4.50 14.27
C GLU A 375 16.75 -4.82 13.92
N ALA A 376 17.16 -6.07 14.02
CA ALA A 376 18.52 -6.51 13.70
C ALA A 376 18.85 -6.28 12.23
N PHE A 377 17.95 -6.68 11.31
CA PHE A 377 18.11 -6.47 9.88
C PHE A 377 18.16 -4.98 9.51
N SER A 378 17.21 -4.19 10.02
CA SER A 378 17.16 -2.75 9.74
C SER A 378 18.44 -2.04 10.20
N LYS A 379 18.97 -2.41 11.37
CA LYS A 379 20.23 -1.89 11.91
C LYS A 379 21.42 -2.26 11.02
N ALA A 380 21.53 -3.53 10.61
CA ALA A 380 22.59 -4.00 9.74
C ALA A 380 22.56 -3.32 8.36
N ALA A 381 21.36 -3.09 7.82
CA ALA A 381 21.15 -2.43 6.54
C ALA A 381 21.30 -0.90 6.60
N GLY A 382 21.51 -0.30 7.76
CA GLY A 382 21.47 1.16 7.92
C GLY A 382 20.11 1.78 7.56
N LEU A 383 19.03 0.97 7.63
CA LEU A 383 17.66 1.39 7.34
C LEU A 383 16.96 1.82 8.63
N ARG A 384 16.21 2.91 8.56
CA ARG A 384 15.30 3.25 9.64
C ARG A 384 14.14 2.25 9.69
N PRO A 385 13.85 1.62 10.86
CA PRO A 385 12.63 0.85 11.02
C PRO A 385 11.39 1.70 10.76
N GLN A 386 10.53 1.24 9.86
CA GLN A 386 9.26 1.90 9.52
C GLN A 386 8.13 1.18 10.24
N TYR A 387 8.05 1.36 11.57
CA TYR A 387 7.09 0.64 12.43
C TYR A 387 5.64 0.84 11.96
N GLU A 388 5.32 2.02 11.41
CA GLU A 388 4.02 2.34 10.84
C GLU A 388 3.59 1.36 9.73
N ARG A 389 4.54 0.78 8.99
CA ARG A 389 4.26 -0.21 7.93
C ARG A 389 3.96 -1.60 8.48
N GLY A 390 4.55 -1.94 9.62
CA GLY A 390 4.27 -3.17 10.34
C GLY A 390 3.05 -3.05 11.26
N ASN A 391 2.47 -1.86 11.42
CA ASN A 391 1.32 -1.64 12.29
C ASN A 391 0.01 -2.06 11.62
N ILE A 392 -0.92 -2.45 12.46
CA ILE A 392 -2.32 -2.62 12.18
C ILE A 392 -3.12 -1.87 13.26
N ALA A 393 -4.30 -1.38 12.91
CA ALA A 393 -4.98 -0.36 13.71
C ALA A 393 -5.46 -0.84 15.08
N GLU A 394 -5.92 -2.10 15.17
CA GLU A 394 -6.42 -2.70 16.42
C GLU A 394 -5.32 -3.44 17.22
N PHE A 395 -4.05 -3.34 16.79
CA PHE A 395 -2.90 -3.90 17.49
C PHE A 395 -2.00 -2.79 18.02
N GLY A 396 -2.47 -2.14 19.06
CA GLY A 396 -1.78 -1.01 19.69
C GLY A 396 -0.75 -1.42 20.76
N PRO A 397 -0.26 -0.44 21.54
CA PRO A 397 0.72 -0.71 22.61
C PRO A 397 0.22 -1.67 23.70
N LYS A 398 -1.09 -1.76 23.91
CA LYS A 398 -1.70 -2.69 24.86
C LYS A 398 -1.57 -4.12 24.36
N GLU A 399 -2.01 -4.38 23.13
CA GLU A 399 -1.96 -5.68 22.48
C GLU A 399 -0.52 -6.17 22.30
N ALA A 400 0.40 -5.27 21.96
CA ALA A 400 1.83 -5.58 21.86
C ALA A 400 2.43 -6.01 23.22
N ARG A 401 2.03 -5.36 24.32
CA ARG A 401 2.46 -5.75 25.67
C ARG A 401 1.86 -7.10 26.11
N GLU A 402 0.58 -7.33 25.81
CA GLU A 402 -0.08 -8.62 26.07
C GLU A 402 0.62 -9.75 25.31
N ALA A 403 0.89 -9.56 24.02
CA ALA A 403 1.61 -10.52 23.19
C ALA A 403 3.04 -10.78 23.73
N LYS A 404 3.78 -9.73 24.09
CA LYS A 404 5.12 -9.88 24.69
C LYS A 404 5.08 -10.67 26.00
N LYS A 405 4.07 -10.44 26.85
CA LYS A 405 3.88 -11.18 28.10
C LYS A 405 3.54 -12.66 27.82
N ALA A 406 2.69 -12.94 26.84
CA ALA A 406 2.35 -14.30 26.45
C ALA A 406 3.55 -15.06 25.87
N ALA A 407 4.39 -14.39 25.08
CA ALA A 407 5.60 -14.98 24.49
C ALA A 407 6.69 -15.36 25.50
N ASN A 408 6.59 -14.91 26.75
CA ASN A 408 7.54 -15.18 27.83
C ASN A 408 7.00 -16.21 28.85
N LYS A 409 5.79 -16.73 28.64
CA LYS A 409 5.25 -17.88 29.38
C LYS A 409 5.73 -19.20 28.81
#